data_2b0c033592de8745ae16766ee4390315
#
_entry.id   2b0c033592de8745ae16766ee4390315
#
_cell.length_a   1.000
_cell.length_b   1.000
_cell.length_c   1.000
_cell.angle_alpha   90.00
_cell.angle_beta   90.00
_cell.angle_gamma   90.00
#
_symmetry.space_group_name_H-M   'P 1'
#
loop_
_entity.id
_entity.type
_entity.pdbx_description
1 polymer ?
#
loop_
_entity_poly.entity_id
_entity_poly.type
_entity_poly.pdbx_seq_one_letter_code
_entity_poly.pdbx_strand_id
1 'polypeptide(L)'
;MRRGILPPESGRFHNPYCEWIGAQMRGGVAGMLYPGDARSAARLAFLDGSISHHNNGVLGEVYNAVLVSLAYVERDVRRLLERTLAHIPADSEYYAAAASAMTACLRSPCWRGAW
;
A
#
# COMPACT_ATOMS: atom_id res chain seq x y z
N MET A 1 22.90 3.77 -11.22
CA MET A 1 22.17 4.87 -11.89
C MET A 1 23.05 5.53 -12.94
N ARG A 2 23.26 4.87 -14.08
CA ARG A 2 24.21 5.34 -15.11
C ARG A 2 23.75 6.56 -15.93
N ARG A 3 22.52 7.06 -15.76
CA ARG A 3 21.96 8.19 -16.55
C ARG A 3 21.44 9.33 -15.70
N GLY A 4 21.74 9.39 -14.40
CA GLY A 4 21.30 10.50 -13.53
C GLY A 4 19.79 10.60 -13.30
N ILE A 5 19.03 9.54 -13.60
CA ILE A 5 17.58 9.51 -13.36
C ILE A 5 17.34 9.22 -11.88
N LEU A 6 16.67 10.15 -11.21
CA LEU A 6 16.38 10.09 -9.79
C LEU A 6 14.91 9.71 -9.54
N PRO A 7 14.56 9.24 -8.33
CA PRO A 7 13.17 9.06 -7.94
C PRO A 7 12.39 10.40 -8.00
N PRO A 8 11.11 10.35 -8.36
CA PRO A 8 10.29 9.18 -8.69
C PRO A 8 10.43 8.69 -10.15
N GLU A 9 11.17 9.42 -10.97
CA GLU A 9 11.30 9.11 -12.40
C GLU A 9 11.99 7.75 -12.64
N SER A 10 12.94 7.38 -11.78
CA SER A 10 13.63 6.09 -11.84
C SER A 10 12.68 4.90 -11.70
N GLY A 11 11.58 5.04 -11.00
CA GLY A 11 10.60 3.98 -10.79
C GLY A 11 9.82 3.60 -12.05
N ARG A 12 9.63 4.55 -12.97
CA ARG A 12 8.86 4.35 -14.22
C ARG A 12 9.70 4.26 -15.49
N PHE A 13 10.91 4.84 -15.51
CA PHE A 13 11.72 4.94 -16.71
C PHE A 13 12.17 3.57 -17.21
N HIS A 14 11.70 3.18 -18.40
CA HIS A 14 11.96 1.86 -19.00
C HIS A 14 11.75 0.68 -18.07
N ASN A 15 10.75 0.78 -17.18
CA ASN A 15 10.42 -0.25 -16.20
C ASN A 15 9.05 -0.87 -16.49
N PRO A 16 8.99 -2.01 -17.21
CA PRO A 16 7.72 -2.69 -17.49
C PRO A 16 7.07 -3.30 -16.23
N TYR A 17 7.81 -3.38 -15.12
CA TYR A 17 7.37 -3.98 -13.84
C TYR A 17 7.05 -2.94 -12.77
N CYS A 18 6.92 -1.67 -13.16
CA CYS A 18 6.77 -0.56 -12.21
C CYS A 18 5.52 -0.63 -11.33
N GLU A 19 4.51 -1.40 -11.72
CA GLU A 19 3.29 -1.61 -10.93
C GLU A 19 3.18 -3.02 -10.32
N TRP A 20 4.27 -3.80 -10.39
CA TRP A 20 4.26 -5.14 -9.81
C TRP A 20 4.38 -5.11 -8.28
N ILE A 21 4.11 -6.27 -7.66
CA ILE A 21 3.99 -6.45 -6.20
C ILE A 21 5.29 -6.21 -5.41
N GLY A 22 6.43 -6.07 -6.08
CA GLY A 22 7.73 -6.01 -5.39
C GLY A 22 7.85 -4.93 -4.32
N ALA A 23 7.31 -3.74 -4.54
CA ALA A 23 7.28 -2.68 -3.53
C ALA A 23 6.32 -3.03 -2.38
N GLN A 24 5.12 -3.51 -2.67
CA GLN A 24 4.14 -3.89 -1.66
C GLN A 24 4.68 -4.92 -0.66
N MET A 25 5.46 -5.89 -1.14
CA MET A 25 6.02 -6.94 -0.27
C MET A 25 6.95 -6.40 0.82
N ARG A 26 7.67 -5.31 0.59
CA ARG A 26 8.61 -4.74 1.56
C ARG A 26 8.02 -3.62 2.44
N GLY A 27 6.86 -3.08 2.08
CA GLY A 27 6.20 -1.99 2.80
C GLY A 27 5.95 -2.24 4.27
N GLY A 28 5.80 -3.51 4.68
CA GLY A 28 5.63 -3.86 6.09
C GLY A 28 6.75 -3.37 7.01
N VAL A 29 7.98 -3.23 6.50
CA VAL A 29 9.12 -2.69 7.26
C VAL A 29 8.86 -1.25 7.68
N ALA A 30 8.34 -0.42 6.79
CA ALA A 30 7.99 0.97 7.11
C ALA A 30 6.92 1.06 8.19
N GLY A 31 5.92 0.15 8.16
CA GLY A 31 4.89 0.05 9.20
C GLY A 31 5.44 -0.35 10.57
N MET A 32 6.40 -1.27 10.60
CA MET A 32 7.05 -1.70 11.85
C MET A 32 7.95 -0.62 12.46
N LEU A 33 8.54 0.25 11.63
CA LEU A 33 9.36 1.39 12.10
C LEU A 33 8.54 2.52 12.73
N TYR A 34 7.26 2.63 12.36
CA TYR A 34 6.35 3.68 12.82
C TYR A 34 5.04 3.10 13.39
N PRO A 35 5.08 2.37 14.54
CA PRO A 35 3.90 1.78 15.14
C PRO A 35 2.86 2.85 15.52
N GLY A 36 1.67 2.78 14.95
CA GLY A 36 0.58 3.73 15.22
C GLY A 36 0.70 5.08 14.51
N ASP A 37 1.84 5.39 13.88
CA ASP A 37 2.03 6.60 13.07
C ASP A 37 1.92 6.27 11.58
N ALA A 38 0.69 6.12 11.12
CA ALA A 38 0.36 5.79 9.74
C ALA A 38 0.92 6.81 8.73
N ARG A 39 1.00 8.09 9.12
CA ARG A 39 1.48 9.15 8.23
C ARG A 39 2.97 9.02 7.93
N SER A 40 3.78 8.78 8.96
CA SER A 40 5.22 8.57 8.80
C SER A 40 5.51 7.26 8.07
N ALA A 41 4.77 6.19 8.38
CA ALA A 41 4.85 4.92 7.66
C ALA A 41 4.54 5.08 6.16
N ALA A 42 3.43 5.76 5.83
CA ALA A 42 3.04 6.05 4.45
C ALA A 42 4.10 6.86 3.71
N ARG A 43 4.65 7.89 4.35
CA ARG A 43 5.70 8.74 3.75
C ARG A 43 6.96 7.95 3.45
N LEU A 44 7.42 7.12 4.39
CA LEU A 44 8.61 6.30 4.17
C LEU A 44 8.39 5.31 3.02
N ALA A 45 7.26 4.60 3.02
CA ALA A 45 6.89 3.66 1.97
C ALA A 45 6.78 4.33 0.59
N PHE A 46 6.19 5.53 0.53
CA PHE A 46 6.11 6.28 -0.72
C PHE A 46 7.51 6.63 -1.28
N LEU A 47 8.41 7.09 -0.41
CA LEU A 47 9.78 7.43 -0.81
C LEU A 47 10.56 6.20 -1.27
N ASP A 48 10.49 5.10 -0.52
CA ASP A 48 11.15 3.84 -0.88
C ASP A 48 10.57 3.22 -2.16
N GLY A 49 9.25 3.13 -2.25
CA GLY A 49 8.56 2.59 -3.42
C GLY A 49 8.89 3.34 -4.71
N SER A 50 8.95 4.66 -4.63
CA SER A 50 9.23 5.53 -5.79
C SER A 50 10.63 5.35 -6.39
N ILE A 51 11.55 4.67 -5.70
CA ILE A 51 12.87 4.35 -6.23
C ILE A 51 12.78 3.36 -7.40
N SER A 52 11.89 2.38 -7.29
CA SER A 52 11.81 1.22 -8.18
C SER A 52 10.44 0.96 -8.79
N HIS A 53 9.39 1.60 -8.28
CA HIS A 53 8.01 1.41 -8.72
C HIS A 53 7.32 2.74 -8.99
N HIS A 54 6.12 2.65 -9.58
CA HIS A 54 5.29 3.79 -9.91
C HIS A 54 3.81 3.42 -9.71
N ASN A 55 2.93 4.43 -9.63
CA ASN A 55 1.47 4.28 -9.57
C ASN A 55 1.02 3.17 -8.58
N ASN A 56 0.25 2.19 -9.04
CA ASN A 56 -0.29 1.12 -8.19
C ASN A 56 0.78 0.34 -7.41
N GLY A 57 1.99 0.19 -7.96
CA GLY A 57 3.11 -0.45 -7.26
C GLY A 57 3.52 0.30 -6.00
N VAL A 58 3.57 1.64 -6.04
CA VAL A 58 3.86 2.49 -4.87
C VAL A 58 2.67 2.52 -3.91
N LEU A 59 1.44 2.62 -4.42
CA LEU A 59 0.24 2.62 -3.59
C LEU A 59 0.10 1.33 -2.78
N GLY A 60 0.48 0.19 -3.38
CA GLY A 60 0.52 -1.10 -2.68
C GLY A 60 1.50 -1.11 -1.50
N GLU A 61 2.67 -0.50 -1.66
CA GLU A 61 3.64 -0.37 -0.57
C GLU A 61 3.11 0.54 0.55
N VAL A 62 2.54 1.68 0.21
CA VAL A 62 1.92 2.61 1.15
C VAL A 62 0.79 1.91 1.93
N TYR A 63 -0.09 1.19 1.22
CA TYR A 63 -1.18 0.44 1.85
C TYR A 63 -0.65 -0.57 2.88
N ASN A 64 0.33 -1.38 2.52
CA ASN A 64 0.91 -2.37 3.42
C ASN A 64 1.59 -1.72 4.63
N ALA A 65 2.35 -0.64 4.42
CA ALA A 65 3.00 0.11 5.51
C ALA A 65 1.99 0.68 6.51
N VAL A 66 0.93 1.31 6.02
CA VAL A 66 -0.13 1.88 6.85
C VAL A 66 -0.88 0.79 7.60
N LEU A 67 -1.22 -0.32 6.93
CA LEU A 67 -1.90 -1.46 7.54
C LEU A 67 -1.10 -2.01 8.72
N VAL A 68 0.19 -2.27 8.53
CA VAL A 68 1.07 -2.78 9.59
C VAL A 68 1.21 -1.76 10.71
N SER A 69 1.42 -0.48 10.41
CA SER A 69 1.52 0.59 11.42
C SER A 69 0.27 0.66 12.30
N LEU A 70 -0.91 0.69 11.69
CA LEU A 70 -2.18 0.80 12.41
C LEU A 70 -2.54 -0.47 13.19
N ALA A 71 -2.09 -1.65 12.76
CA ALA A 71 -2.33 -2.92 13.45
C ALA A 71 -1.74 -2.98 14.87
N TYR A 72 -0.78 -2.11 15.20
CA TYR A 72 -0.26 -1.99 16.56
C TYR A 72 -1.25 -1.34 17.53
N VAL A 73 -2.18 -0.51 17.03
CA VAL A 73 -3.06 0.32 17.85
C VAL A 73 -4.55 0.07 17.60
N GLU A 74 -4.93 -0.57 16.49
CA GLU A 74 -6.30 -0.88 16.14
C GLU A 74 -6.55 -2.40 16.23
N ARG A 75 -7.52 -2.82 17.02
CA ARG A 75 -7.86 -4.23 17.20
C ARG A 75 -9.07 -4.69 16.37
N ASP A 76 -9.90 -3.75 15.98
CA ASP A 76 -11.02 -4.03 15.08
C ASP A 76 -10.53 -4.08 13.63
N VAL A 77 -10.59 -5.27 13.03
CA VAL A 77 -10.10 -5.52 11.68
C VAL A 77 -10.83 -4.65 10.64
N ARG A 78 -12.13 -4.44 10.80
CA ARG A 78 -12.91 -3.61 9.89
C ARG A 78 -12.43 -2.16 9.93
N ARG A 79 -12.31 -1.61 11.13
CA ARG A 79 -11.78 -0.24 11.32
C ARG A 79 -10.35 -0.12 10.83
N LEU A 80 -9.53 -1.13 11.06
CA LEU A 80 -8.15 -1.17 10.56
C LEU A 80 -8.11 -1.02 9.05
N LEU A 81 -8.92 -1.81 8.32
CA LEU A 81 -8.98 -1.76 6.85
C LEU A 81 -9.53 -0.42 6.34
N GLU A 82 -10.61 0.09 6.94
CA GLU A 82 -11.20 1.38 6.59
C GLU A 82 -10.20 2.54 6.79
N ARG A 83 -9.51 2.55 7.93
CA ARG A 83 -8.48 3.55 8.23
C ARG A 83 -7.27 3.44 7.31
N THR A 84 -6.86 2.24 6.96
CA THR A 84 -5.77 2.01 6.01
C THR A 84 -6.13 2.55 4.63
N LEU A 85 -7.33 2.23 4.15
CA LEU A 85 -7.80 2.65 2.83
C LEU A 85 -7.91 4.17 2.70
N ALA A 86 -8.19 4.88 3.79
CA ALA A 86 -8.27 6.35 3.82
C ALA A 86 -6.92 7.05 3.50
N HIS A 87 -5.79 6.33 3.48
CA HIS A 87 -4.48 6.85 3.09
C HIS A 87 -4.17 6.65 1.60
N ILE A 88 -5.05 5.99 0.86
CA ILE A 88 -4.89 5.74 -0.57
C ILE A 88 -5.80 6.69 -1.35
N PRO A 89 -5.32 7.31 -2.45
CA PRO A 89 -6.14 8.17 -3.27
C PRO A 89 -7.40 7.47 -3.76
N ALA A 90 -8.56 8.07 -3.51
CA ALA A 90 -9.87 7.44 -3.77
C ALA A 90 -10.17 7.26 -5.27
N ASP A 91 -9.48 7.99 -6.12
CA ASP A 91 -9.56 7.93 -7.59
C ASP A 91 -8.59 6.91 -8.21
N SER A 92 -7.81 6.21 -7.39
CA SER A 92 -6.86 5.20 -7.88
C SER A 92 -7.51 3.84 -8.13
N GLU A 93 -6.98 3.10 -9.11
CA GLU A 93 -7.39 1.71 -9.36
C GLU A 93 -7.10 0.81 -8.16
N TYR A 94 -5.99 1.06 -7.45
CA TYR A 94 -5.65 0.32 -6.24
C TYR A 94 -6.72 0.48 -5.16
N TYR A 95 -7.21 1.71 -4.94
CA TYR A 95 -8.32 1.97 -4.01
C TYR A 95 -9.58 1.20 -4.41
N ALA A 96 -9.97 1.28 -5.68
CA ALA A 96 -11.17 0.61 -6.19
C ALA A 96 -11.09 -0.91 -5.97
N ALA A 97 -9.95 -1.53 -6.28
CA ALA A 97 -9.72 -2.95 -6.08
C ALA A 97 -9.78 -3.34 -4.59
N ALA A 98 -9.08 -2.61 -3.71
CA ALA A 98 -9.05 -2.88 -2.29
C ALA A 98 -10.42 -2.68 -1.62
N ALA A 99 -11.15 -1.63 -1.97
CA ALA A 99 -12.51 -1.37 -1.48
C ALA A 99 -13.50 -2.45 -1.92
N SER A 100 -13.40 -2.91 -3.17
CA SER A 100 -14.21 -3.99 -3.69
C SER A 100 -13.96 -5.31 -2.94
N ALA A 101 -12.69 -5.68 -2.76
CA ALA A 101 -12.30 -6.87 -2.00
C ALA A 101 -12.79 -6.82 -0.56
N MET A 102 -12.62 -5.68 0.11
CA MET A 102 -13.12 -5.46 1.48
C MET A 102 -14.63 -5.64 1.56
N THR A 103 -15.38 -5.06 0.62
CA THR A 103 -16.84 -5.17 0.56
C THR A 103 -17.30 -6.60 0.36
N ALA A 104 -16.63 -7.35 -0.53
CA ALA A 104 -16.93 -8.76 -0.77
C ALA A 104 -16.69 -9.61 0.49
N CYS A 105 -15.55 -9.42 1.15
CA CYS A 105 -15.20 -10.15 2.37
C CYS A 105 -16.18 -9.85 3.52
N LEU A 106 -16.61 -8.60 3.68
CA LEU A 106 -17.56 -8.21 4.74
C LEU A 106 -18.98 -8.72 4.53
N ARG A 107 -19.37 -9.01 3.28
CA ARG A 107 -20.68 -9.59 2.94
C ARG A 107 -20.71 -11.10 3.10
N SER A 108 -19.57 -11.76 3.12
CA SER A 108 -19.48 -13.22 3.14
C SER A 108 -19.38 -13.74 4.58
N PRO A 109 -20.16 -14.78 4.95
CA PRO A 109 -20.09 -15.37 6.29
C PRO A 109 -18.78 -16.14 6.52
N CYS A 110 -18.07 -16.49 5.46
CA CYS A 110 -16.76 -17.14 5.49
C CYS A 110 -15.93 -16.76 4.26
N TRP A 111 -14.63 -16.93 4.36
CA TRP A 111 -13.69 -16.62 3.27
C TRP A 111 -13.95 -17.38 1.96
N ARG A 112 -14.54 -18.59 2.04
CA ARG A 112 -14.90 -19.40 0.83
C ARG A 112 -16.05 -18.82 0.02
N GLY A 113 -16.90 -18.01 0.62
CA GLY A 113 -18.00 -17.35 -0.07
C GLY A 113 -17.67 -15.94 -0.58
N ALA A 114 -16.45 -15.48 -0.36
CA ALA A 114 -16.02 -14.14 -0.78
C ALA A 114 -15.44 -14.09 -2.21
N TRP A 115 -15.23 -15.23 -2.84
CA TRP A 115 -14.67 -15.37 -4.21
C TRP A 115 -15.70 -15.76 -5.22
#